data_dcc00b8360cff430f3a6ce7ac213a191
#
_entry.id   dcc00b8360cff430f3a6ce7ac213a191
#
_cell.length_a   1.000
_cell.length_b   1.000
_cell.length_c   1.000
_cell.angle_alpha   90.00
_cell.angle_beta   90.00
_cell.angle_gamma   90.00
#
_symmetry.space_group_name_H-M   'P 1'
#
loop_
_entity.id
_entity.type
_entity.pdbx_description
1 polymer ?
#
loop_
_entity_poly.entity_id
_entity_poly.type
_entity_poly.pdbx_seq_one_letter_code
_entity_poly.pdbx_strand_id
1 'polypeptide(L)'
;MSAIITDQFRILNANNFIESVGNTSNSYYITVGLANPADSVGFGRVDNWDTATPDPTDNFSYINHAQDTILFGKKLGTSNIRRLIRRVDWKRGTTYEIFRHDYSASNKSPETSSPRLYDARYYVMNSDFRVYVCINNGSSGINTTGKGSEDEPFFTDLEPSKAGESGDGY
;
A
#
# COMPACT_ATOMS: atom_id res chain seq x y z
N MET A 1 3.44 23.64 5.77
CA MET A 1 3.96 22.83 6.89
C MET A 1 4.33 21.45 6.37
N SER A 2 5.52 20.98 6.66
CA SER A 2 5.87 19.60 6.38
C SER A 2 5.03 18.67 7.24
N ALA A 3 4.57 17.55 6.69
CA ALA A 3 3.84 16.57 7.48
C ALA A 3 4.77 15.99 8.57
N ILE A 4 4.32 16.03 9.81
CA ILE A 4 5.06 15.48 10.96
C ILE A 4 5.16 13.95 10.86
N ILE A 5 4.19 13.33 10.20
CA ILE A 5 4.12 11.87 10.05
C ILE A 5 4.80 11.49 8.74
N THR A 6 5.97 10.86 8.84
CA THR A 6 6.74 10.33 7.71
C THR A 6 6.30 8.90 7.35
N ASP A 7 6.67 8.42 6.18
CA ASP A 7 6.40 7.04 5.78
C ASP A 7 7.15 6.03 6.67
N GLN A 8 8.38 6.35 7.10
CA GLN A 8 9.11 5.53 8.07
C GLN A 8 8.37 5.39 9.41
N PHE A 9 7.78 6.49 9.90
CA PHE A 9 6.99 6.45 11.12
C PHE A 9 5.75 5.57 10.98
N ARG A 10 5.06 5.65 9.84
CA ARG A 10 3.91 4.78 9.54
C ARG A 10 4.29 3.31 9.47
N ILE A 11 5.42 3.00 8.83
CA ILE A 11 5.96 1.63 8.74
C ILE A 11 6.34 1.13 10.12
N LEU A 12 7.01 1.95 10.93
CA LEU A 12 7.37 1.61 12.31
C LEU A 12 6.12 1.30 13.14
N ASN A 13 5.10 2.14 13.09
CA ASN A 13 3.86 1.92 13.82
C ASN A 13 3.14 0.64 13.38
N ALA A 14 3.10 0.36 12.09
CA ALA A 14 2.52 -0.87 11.59
C ALA A 14 3.30 -2.11 12.07
N ASN A 15 4.62 -2.04 12.09
CA ASN A 15 5.46 -3.12 12.62
C ASN A 15 5.24 -3.32 14.11
N ASN A 16 5.27 -2.25 14.89
CA ASN A 16 5.02 -2.30 16.34
C ASN A 16 3.65 -2.89 16.67
N PHE A 17 2.62 -2.56 15.88
CA PHE A 17 1.30 -3.15 16.04
C PHE A 17 1.31 -4.66 15.79
N ILE A 18 1.93 -5.12 14.71
CA ILE A 18 2.03 -6.55 14.38
C ILE A 18 2.78 -7.31 15.47
N GLU A 19 3.89 -6.75 15.95
CA GLU A 19 4.67 -7.33 17.05
C GLU A 19 3.85 -7.39 18.36
N SER A 20 3.11 -6.32 18.65
CA SER A 20 2.25 -6.25 19.82
C SER A 20 1.13 -7.28 19.81
N VAL A 21 0.53 -7.55 18.65
CA VAL A 21 -0.47 -8.63 18.49
C VAL A 21 0.15 -10.01 18.66
N GLY A 22 1.42 -10.16 18.29
CA GLY A 22 2.18 -11.39 18.48
C GLY A 22 2.58 -11.67 19.93
N ASN A 23 2.57 -10.66 20.78
CA ASN A 23 2.96 -10.80 22.17
C ASN A 23 1.85 -11.47 22.98
N THR A 24 2.19 -12.54 23.69
CA THR A 24 1.25 -13.33 24.49
C THR A 24 0.64 -12.55 25.66
N SER A 25 1.31 -11.48 26.11
CA SER A 25 0.82 -10.60 27.18
C SER A 25 -0.31 -9.68 26.74
N ASN A 26 -0.48 -9.49 25.44
CA ASN A 26 -1.49 -8.62 24.85
C ASN A 26 -2.67 -9.41 24.32
N SER A 27 -3.84 -8.82 24.37
CA SER A 27 -5.06 -9.41 23.80
C SER A 27 -5.77 -8.37 22.95
N TYR A 28 -5.72 -8.59 21.64
CA TYR A 28 -6.41 -7.77 20.67
C TYR A 28 -7.62 -8.52 20.11
N TYR A 29 -8.72 -7.82 19.98
CA TYR A 29 -9.94 -8.35 19.40
C TYR A 29 -10.36 -7.45 18.22
N ILE A 30 -10.84 -8.08 17.18
CA ILE A 30 -11.55 -7.37 16.11
C ILE A 30 -13.03 -7.66 16.28
N THR A 31 -13.84 -6.64 16.13
CA THR A 31 -15.30 -6.75 16.11
C THR A 31 -15.81 -6.26 14.78
N VAL A 32 -16.90 -6.85 14.32
CA VAL A 32 -17.62 -6.44 13.12
C VAL A 32 -19.04 -6.09 13.53
N GLY A 33 -19.49 -4.93 13.15
CA GLY A 33 -20.83 -4.42 13.41
C GLY A 33 -21.43 -3.77 12.18
N LEU A 34 -22.56 -3.11 12.35
CA LEU A 34 -23.18 -2.33 11.29
C LEU A 34 -22.39 -1.04 11.04
N ALA A 35 -22.44 -0.55 9.82
CA ALA A 35 -21.85 0.74 9.47
C ALA A 35 -22.52 1.88 10.27
N ASN A 36 -21.78 2.94 10.55
CA ASN A 36 -22.34 4.11 11.17
C ASN A 36 -23.49 4.67 10.31
N PRO A 37 -24.57 5.15 10.93
CA PRO A 37 -25.68 5.76 10.20
C PRO A 37 -25.21 7.07 9.52
N ALA A 38 -25.71 7.32 8.33
CA ALA A 38 -25.57 8.61 7.70
C ALA A 38 -26.51 9.62 8.38
N ASP A 39 -26.05 10.85 8.55
CA ASP A 39 -26.79 11.90 9.29
C ASP A 39 -28.16 12.24 8.71
N SER A 40 -28.40 11.93 7.44
CA SER A 40 -29.60 12.39 6.73
C SER A 40 -30.54 11.29 6.27
N VAL A 41 -30.16 10.05 6.19
CA VAL A 41 -30.98 9.02 5.54
C VAL A 41 -30.83 7.64 6.18
N GLY A 42 -31.45 7.45 7.29
CA GLY A 42 -31.64 6.12 7.86
C GLY A 42 -30.38 5.41 8.32
N PHE A 43 -30.61 4.41 9.11
CA PHE A 43 -29.58 3.65 9.78
C PHE A 43 -28.73 2.80 8.81
N GLY A 44 -27.41 2.96 8.89
CA GLY A 44 -26.47 2.15 8.11
C GLY A 44 -26.34 2.51 6.63
N ARG A 45 -27.01 3.58 6.19
CA ARG A 45 -26.92 4.02 4.81
C ARG A 45 -25.91 5.14 4.67
N VAL A 46 -24.86 4.87 3.91
CA VAL A 46 -23.88 5.86 3.48
C VAL A 46 -23.80 5.81 1.97
N ASP A 47 -24.11 6.91 1.34
CA ASP A 47 -23.95 7.05 -0.10
C ASP A 47 -22.46 7.31 -0.41
N ASN A 48 -21.89 6.51 -1.30
CA ASN A 48 -20.55 6.71 -1.87
C ASN A 48 -19.36 6.65 -0.90
N TRP A 49 -19.25 5.63 -0.10
CA TRP A 49 -18.06 5.38 0.71
C TRP A 49 -16.74 5.38 -0.10
N ASP A 50 -16.82 5.00 -1.38
CA ASP A 50 -15.66 4.99 -2.28
C ASP A 50 -15.17 6.38 -2.67
N THR A 51 -16.06 7.37 -2.68
CA THR A 51 -15.76 8.73 -3.13
C THR A 51 -15.84 9.77 -2.02
N ALA A 52 -16.62 9.50 -0.99
CA ALA A 52 -16.88 10.41 0.12
C ALA A 52 -16.98 9.64 1.44
N THR A 53 -15.86 9.03 1.86
CA THR A 53 -15.79 8.39 3.17
C THR A 53 -16.06 9.39 4.26
N PRO A 54 -17.04 9.17 5.17
CA PRO A 54 -17.32 10.09 6.25
C PRO A 54 -16.12 10.26 7.18
N ASP A 55 -15.91 11.45 7.68
CA ASP A 55 -14.89 11.70 8.68
C ASP A 55 -15.19 10.91 9.95
N PRO A 56 -14.16 10.33 10.60
CA PRO A 56 -14.34 9.70 11.90
C PRO A 56 -14.82 10.72 12.90
N THR A 57 -15.95 10.45 13.54
CA THR A 57 -16.47 11.30 14.61
C THR A 57 -16.29 10.63 15.95
N ASP A 58 -15.80 11.40 16.92
CA ASP A 58 -15.61 10.95 18.29
C ASP A 58 -16.76 11.47 19.15
N ASN A 59 -17.87 10.75 19.13
CA ASN A 59 -19.00 11.07 19.99
C ASN A 59 -19.64 9.79 20.56
N PHE A 60 -20.34 9.93 21.68
CA PHE A 60 -20.93 8.80 22.38
C PHE A 60 -22.00 8.06 21.56
N SER A 61 -22.70 8.74 20.69
CA SER A 61 -23.75 8.12 19.86
C SER A 61 -23.16 7.07 18.92
N TYR A 62 -22.03 7.37 18.28
CA TYR A 62 -21.36 6.45 17.39
C TYR A 62 -20.67 5.29 18.14
N ILE A 63 -20.10 5.58 19.30
CA ILE A 63 -19.52 4.55 20.17
C ILE A 63 -20.60 3.58 20.64
N ASN A 64 -21.72 4.08 21.14
CA ASN A 64 -22.85 3.25 21.54
C ASN A 64 -23.40 2.43 20.39
N HIS A 65 -23.59 3.06 19.22
CA HIS A 65 -24.03 2.36 18.03
C HIS A 65 -23.06 1.22 17.65
N ALA A 66 -21.76 1.48 17.68
CA ALA A 66 -20.77 0.45 17.37
C ALA A 66 -20.82 -0.71 18.38
N GLN A 67 -21.04 -0.43 19.66
CA GLN A 67 -21.15 -1.45 20.70
C GLN A 67 -22.46 -2.26 20.60
N ASP A 68 -23.57 -1.56 20.38
CA ASP A 68 -24.90 -2.19 20.31
C ASP A 68 -25.10 -3.03 19.06
N THR A 69 -24.33 -2.76 18.00
CA THR A 69 -24.44 -3.45 16.72
C THR A 69 -23.36 -4.50 16.46
N ILE A 70 -22.58 -4.85 17.45
CA ILE A 70 -21.56 -5.90 17.28
C ILE A 70 -22.24 -7.23 16.96
N LEU A 71 -21.95 -7.71 15.73
CA LEU A 71 -22.46 -9.00 15.24
C LEU A 71 -21.50 -10.15 15.50
N PHE A 72 -20.21 -9.85 15.49
CA PHE A 72 -19.16 -10.86 15.57
C PHE A 72 -17.91 -10.25 16.18
N GLY A 73 -17.18 -11.05 16.95
CA GLY A 73 -15.89 -10.70 17.50
C GLY A 73 -14.92 -11.87 17.44
N LYS A 74 -13.65 -11.59 17.19
CA LYS A 74 -12.59 -12.59 17.16
C LYS A 74 -11.32 -12.06 17.81
N LYS A 75 -10.69 -12.91 18.65
CA LYS A 75 -9.33 -12.62 19.13
C LYS A 75 -8.34 -12.70 17.98
N LEU A 76 -7.48 -11.69 17.87
CA LEU A 76 -6.43 -11.66 16.87
C LEU A 76 -5.18 -12.41 17.34
N GLY A 77 -4.57 -13.13 16.43
CA GLY A 77 -3.22 -13.68 16.56
C GLY A 77 -2.41 -13.30 15.32
N THR A 78 -1.12 -13.60 15.34
CA THR A 78 -0.20 -13.29 14.24
C THR A 78 -0.64 -13.86 12.89
N SER A 79 -1.30 -15.02 12.92
CA SER A 79 -1.83 -15.65 11.68
C SER A 79 -3.01 -14.90 11.05
N ASN A 80 -3.68 -14.03 11.79
CA ASN A 80 -4.82 -13.27 11.31
C ASN A 80 -4.45 -11.94 10.67
N ILE A 81 -3.20 -11.51 10.81
CA ILE A 81 -2.71 -10.25 10.27
C ILE A 81 -1.80 -10.53 9.09
N ARG A 82 -2.02 -9.79 8.00
CA ARG A 82 -1.18 -9.84 6.80
C ARG A 82 -0.80 -8.44 6.38
N ARG A 83 0.43 -8.28 5.95
CA ARG A 83 0.87 -7.07 5.25
C ARG A 83 0.40 -7.18 3.81
N LEU A 84 -0.20 -6.12 3.33
CA LEU A 84 -0.66 -6.03 1.94
C LEU A 84 0.11 -4.93 1.24
N ILE A 85 0.36 -5.16 -0.03
CA ILE A 85 0.89 -4.14 -0.95
C ILE A 85 -0.13 -3.90 -2.05
N ARG A 86 -0.10 -2.71 -2.63
CA ARG A 86 -0.96 -2.38 -3.76
C ARG A 86 -0.57 -3.26 -4.95
N ARG A 87 -1.54 -3.89 -5.60
CA ARG A 87 -1.31 -4.65 -6.82
C ARG A 87 -1.02 -3.70 -7.97
N VAL A 88 0.07 -3.93 -8.66
CA VAL A 88 0.45 -3.24 -9.89
C VAL A 88 0.76 -4.30 -10.92
N ASP A 89 -0.14 -4.49 -11.88
CA ASP A 89 0.07 -5.45 -12.97
C ASP A 89 1.01 -4.86 -14.00
N TRP A 90 1.89 -5.68 -14.55
CA TRP A 90 2.74 -5.29 -15.65
C TRP A 90 1.91 -4.92 -16.90
N LYS A 91 2.30 -3.86 -17.56
CA LYS A 91 1.70 -3.41 -18.82
C LYS A 91 2.80 -2.95 -19.75
N ARG A 92 2.79 -3.47 -20.99
CA ARG A 92 3.73 -3.07 -22.04
C ARG A 92 3.67 -1.57 -22.29
N GLY A 93 4.83 -0.97 -22.53
CA GLY A 93 4.96 0.45 -22.80
C GLY A 93 4.83 1.38 -21.59
N THR A 94 4.60 0.82 -20.40
CA THR A 94 4.53 1.60 -19.17
C THR A 94 5.93 1.86 -18.64
N THR A 95 6.23 3.10 -18.29
CA THR A 95 7.46 3.45 -17.58
C THR A 95 7.27 3.22 -16.09
N TYR A 96 8.09 2.36 -15.53
CA TYR A 96 8.12 2.09 -14.09
C TYR A 96 9.22 2.91 -13.44
N GLU A 97 9.05 3.19 -12.15
CA GLU A 97 10.00 3.98 -11.38
C GLU A 97 11.05 3.07 -10.77
N ILE A 98 12.26 3.57 -10.57
CA ILE A 98 13.33 2.81 -9.93
C ILE A 98 13.05 2.74 -8.44
N PHE A 99 13.29 1.59 -7.81
CA PHE A 99 13.24 1.48 -6.35
C PHE A 99 14.35 2.31 -5.71
N ARG A 100 13.97 3.14 -4.76
CA ARG A 100 14.87 3.89 -3.90
C ARG A 100 14.35 3.91 -2.47
N HIS A 101 15.22 3.68 -1.52
CA HIS A 101 14.88 3.73 -0.09
C HIS A 101 14.70 5.15 0.45
N ASP A 102 15.20 6.15 -0.27
CA ASP A 102 15.29 7.55 0.13
C ASP A 102 14.27 8.46 -0.55
N TYR A 103 13.22 7.92 -1.12
CA TYR A 103 12.14 8.71 -1.71
C TYR A 103 11.50 9.64 -0.69
N SER A 104 11.40 10.90 -1.07
CA SER A 104 10.74 11.94 -0.28
C SER A 104 10.18 13.03 -1.19
N ALA A 105 9.41 13.94 -0.64
CA ALA A 105 8.87 15.07 -1.39
C ALA A 105 9.96 15.94 -2.05
N SER A 106 11.16 15.95 -1.49
CA SER A 106 12.33 16.69 -1.99
C SER A 106 13.31 15.85 -2.80
N ASN A 107 13.20 14.52 -2.76
CA ASN A 107 14.13 13.61 -3.44
C ASN A 107 13.36 12.56 -4.27
N LYS A 108 12.87 12.97 -5.42
CA LYS A 108 12.07 12.14 -6.33
C LYS A 108 12.58 12.11 -7.78
N SER A 109 13.36 13.10 -8.18
CA SER A 109 13.94 13.20 -9.52
C SER A 109 15.33 12.58 -9.53
N PRO A 110 15.78 11.92 -10.62
CA PRO A 110 15.08 11.75 -11.89
C PRO A 110 14.21 10.49 -11.98
N GLU A 111 14.27 9.58 -11.00
CA GLU A 111 13.74 8.23 -11.11
C GLU A 111 12.23 8.13 -10.87
N THR A 112 11.65 9.14 -10.23
CA THR A 112 10.20 9.18 -10.00
C THR A 112 9.67 10.60 -9.94
N SER A 113 8.43 10.78 -10.35
CA SER A 113 7.64 11.99 -10.09
C SER A 113 6.83 11.90 -8.79
N SER A 114 6.77 10.75 -8.17
CA SER A 114 5.96 10.51 -6.97
C SER A 114 6.54 11.19 -5.74
N PRO A 115 5.70 11.82 -4.91
CA PRO A 115 6.17 12.53 -3.70
C PRO A 115 6.51 11.58 -2.56
N ARG A 116 6.11 10.30 -2.64
CA ARG A 116 6.28 9.31 -1.58
C ARG A 116 6.54 7.92 -2.17
N LEU A 117 7.26 7.09 -1.41
CA LEU A 117 7.51 5.71 -1.78
C LEU A 117 6.21 4.91 -2.01
N TYR A 118 5.18 5.18 -1.23
CA TYR A 118 3.88 4.52 -1.38
C TYR A 118 3.21 4.76 -2.74
N ASP A 119 3.40 5.93 -3.33
CA ASP A 119 2.78 6.30 -4.59
C ASP A 119 3.62 5.85 -5.79
N ALA A 120 4.90 5.59 -5.60
CA ALA A 120 5.83 5.19 -6.64
C ALA A 120 5.54 3.76 -7.16
N ARG A 121 5.62 3.58 -8.47
CA ARG A 121 5.36 2.31 -9.14
C ARG A 121 6.69 1.63 -9.49
N TYR A 122 7.40 1.19 -8.46
CA TYR A 122 8.71 0.57 -8.59
C TYR A 122 8.67 -0.97 -8.57
N TYR A 123 7.50 -1.55 -8.51
CA TYR A 123 7.32 -3.01 -8.58
C TYR A 123 6.11 -3.34 -9.46
N VAL A 124 6.14 -4.53 -10.04
CA VAL A 124 5.07 -5.04 -10.90
C VAL A 124 4.83 -6.52 -10.63
N MET A 125 3.62 -6.95 -10.87
CA MET A 125 3.27 -8.37 -10.89
C MET A 125 3.08 -8.81 -12.34
N ASN A 126 3.73 -9.88 -12.72
CA ASN A 126 3.59 -10.47 -14.05
C ASN A 126 2.36 -11.40 -14.15
N SER A 127 2.14 -11.96 -15.34
CA SER A 127 1.03 -12.88 -15.60
C SER A 127 1.10 -14.19 -14.80
N ASP A 128 2.29 -14.60 -14.34
CA ASP A 128 2.50 -15.76 -13.47
C ASP A 128 2.34 -15.45 -11.97
N PHE A 129 1.85 -14.27 -11.61
CA PHE A 129 1.71 -13.80 -10.23
C PHE A 129 3.03 -13.65 -9.47
N ARG A 130 4.14 -13.49 -10.16
CA ARG A 130 5.43 -13.15 -9.56
C ARG A 130 5.59 -11.64 -9.48
N VAL A 131 6.23 -11.17 -8.42
CA VAL A 131 6.46 -9.74 -8.20
C VAL A 131 7.92 -9.43 -8.45
N TYR A 132 8.14 -8.41 -9.26
CA TYR A 132 9.47 -7.91 -9.64
C TYR A 132 9.62 -6.46 -9.20
N VAL A 133 10.83 -6.11 -8.78
CA VAL A 133 11.21 -4.75 -8.44
C VAL A 133 12.02 -4.13 -9.56
N CYS A 134 11.71 -2.91 -9.93
CA CYS A 134 12.46 -2.16 -10.92
C CYS A 134 13.70 -1.54 -10.27
N ILE A 135 14.87 -1.97 -10.68
CA ILE A 135 16.15 -1.43 -10.19
C ILE A 135 16.84 -0.51 -11.22
N ASN A 136 16.43 -0.61 -12.48
CA ASN A 136 16.89 0.26 -13.54
C ASN A 136 15.81 0.35 -14.63
N ASN A 137 15.35 1.54 -14.93
CA ASN A 137 14.36 1.81 -15.97
C ASN A 137 14.93 2.54 -17.20
N GLY A 138 16.24 2.54 -17.36
CA GLY A 138 16.91 3.24 -18.46
C GLY A 138 16.89 4.77 -18.35
N SER A 139 16.62 5.32 -17.18
CA SER A 139 16.73 6.76 -16.96
C SER A 139 18.19 7.22 -16.99
N SER A 140 18.41 8.44 -17.41
CA SER A 140 19.73 9.07 -17.51
C SER A 140 19.61 10.58 -17.29
N GLY A 141 20.74 11.27 -17.27
CA GLY A 141 20.75 12.74 -17.19
C GLY A 141 20.00 13.43 -18.36
N ILE A 142 19.81 12.75 -19.47
CA ILE A 142 19.07 13.25 -20.64
C ILE A 142 17.62 12.75 -20.60
N ASN A 143 17.44 11.47 -20.29
CA ASN A 143 16.10 10.86 -20.15
C ASN A 143 15.81 10.61 -18.66
N THR A 144 15.26 11.61 -18.01
CA THR A 144 15.01 11.57 -16.56
C THR A 144 13.76 10.77 -16.17
N THR A 145 12.95 10.36 -17.13
CA THR A 145 11.70 9.62 -16.90
C THR A 145 11.84 8.13 -17.13
N GLY A 146 12.96 7.69 -17.73
CA GLY A 146 13.15 6.29 -18.09
C GLY A 146 12.50 5.89 -19.42
N LYS A 147 12.51 4.60 -19.68
CA LYS A 147 11.91 3.98 -20.87
C LYS A 147 10.69 3.18 -20.50
N GLY A 148 9.77 3.03 -21.43
CA GLY A 148 8.66 2.11 -21.29
C GLY A 148 9.14 0.66 -21.31
N SER A 149 8.58 -0.17 -20.45
CA SER A 149 8.85 -1.60 -20.41
C SER A 149 8.23 -2.29 -21.61
N GLU A 150 9.04 -2.93 -22.44
CA GLU A 150 8.57 -3.61 -23.64
C GLU A 150 8.34 -5.10 -23.41
N ASP A 151 9.09 -5.70 -22.50
CA ASP A 151 9.05 -7.12 -22.21
C ASP A 151 8.63 -7.40 -20.76
N GLU A 152 7.81 -8.43 -20.59
CA GLU A 152 7.35 -8.87 -19.29
C GLU A 152 8.46 -9.66 -18.58
N PRO A 153 8.75 -9.39 -17.30
CA PRO A 153 9.78 -10.13 -16.58
C PRO A 153 9.28 -11.53 -16.20
N PHE A 154 10.09 -12.55 -16.50
CA PHE A 154 9.80 -13.97 -16.21
C PHE A 154 10.92 -14.72 -15.49
N PHE A 155 12.07 -14.12 -15.28
CA PHE A 155 13.21 -14.76 -14.64
C PHE A 155 12.89 -15.15 -13.17
N THR A 156 13.57 -16.18 -12.70
CA THR A 156 13.31 -16.78 -11.37
C THR A 156 14.53 -16.79 -10.46
N ASP A 157 15.69 -16.42 -10.97
CA ASP A 157 16.88 -16.24 -10.17
C ASP A 157 16.80 -14.94 -9.36
N LEU A 158 17.70 -14.79 -8.40
CA LEU A 158 17.76 -13.61 -7.54
C LEU A 158 18.78 -12.57 -8.04
N GLU A 159 19.49 -12.88 -9.12
CA GLU A 159 20.41 -11.95 -9.73
C GLU A 159 19.63 -10.90 -10.54
N PRO A 160 20.09 -9.65 -10.54
CA PRO A 160 19.50 -8.63 -11.40
C PRO A 160 19.59 -9.05 -12.87
N SER A 161 18.46 -9.20 -13.51
CA SER A 161 18.36 -9.60 -14.90
C SER A 161 17.61 -8.54 -15.68
N LYS A 162 17.92 -8.49 -16.97
CA LYS A 162 17.15 -7.68 -17.85
C LYS A 162 15.98 -8.47 -18.37
N ALA A 163 14.78 -7.88 -18.38
CA ALA A 163 13.63 -8.50 -19.01
C ALA A 163 13.87 -8.65 -20.53
N GLY A 164 13.44 -9.70 -21.13
CA GLY A 164 13.55 -9.89 -22.56
C GLY A 164 14.82 -10.53 -23.07
N GLU A 165 16.08 -10.37 -22.57
CA GLU A 165 17.19 -11.01 -22.94
C GLU A 165 17.47 -12.07 -22.26
N SER A 166 17.14 -12.16 -21.68
CA SER A 166 17.42 -11.21 -21.31
C SER A 166 17.14 -10.00 -21.05
N GLY A 167 16.63 -9.36 -21.28
CA GLY A 167 16.28 -8.46 -21.06
C GLY A 167 16.46 -7.10 -20.90
N ASP A 168 15.64 -6.33 -20.41
CA ASP A 168 15.67 -4.93 -20.47
C ASP A 168 15.86 -4.25 -19.17
N GLY A 169 16.50 -4.89 -18.22
CA GLY A 169 16.94 -4.24 -17.00
C GLY A 169 15.84 -3.75 -16.08
N TYR A 170 14.93 -4.59 -15.72
CA TYR A 170 13.92 -4.33 -14.70
C TYR A 170 14.06 -5.26 -13.52
#